data_1c50865300395a767b8846ac0c57851f
#
_entry.id   1c50865300395a767b8846ac0c57851f
#
_cell.length_a   1.000
_cell.length_b   1.000
_cell.length_c   1.000
_cell.angle_alpha   90.00
_cell.angle_beta   90.00
_cell.angle_gamma   90.00
#
_symmetry.space_group_name_H-M   'P 1'
#
loop_
_entity.id
_entity.type
_entity.pdbx_description
1 polymer ?
#
loop_
_entity_poly.entity_id
_entity_poly.type
_entity_poly.pdbx_seq_one_letter_code
_entity_poly.pdbx_strand_id
1 'polypeptide(L)'
;LSFFINIVQVPDILRDFLINIDANMITFLLAVNIAFFIAGMFIDPNSALLILVPPLFPVATSLGIDPIHFGLIVTLNIGIGMITPPFGLDIFVASSTLNKPVIKIISGIWPFLLVNIFVLLVVTYIPEISTFLPNLIKNWLSVKYYGYEKKN
;
A
#
# COMPACT_ATOMS: atom_id res chain seq x y z
N LEU A 1 -0.54 16.60 -12.37
CA LEU A 1 -0.82 15.18 -12.64
C LEU A 1 -2.21 14.80 -12.17
N SER A 2 -2.59 15.07 -10.93
CA SER A 2 -3.93 14.81 -10.38
C SER A 2 -5.05 15.44 -11.20
N PHE A 3 -4.84 16.66 -11.71
CA PHE A 3 -5.78 17.34 -12.60
C PHE A 3 -5.95 16.62 -13.95
N PHE A 4 -4.87 16.06 -14.49
CA PHE A 4 -4.91 15.26 -15.73
C PHE A 4 -5.63 13.93 -15.54
N ILE A 5 -5.40 13.25 -14.42
CA ILE A 5 -6.04 11.98 -14.07
C ILE A 5 -7.56 12.15 -13.91
N ASN A 6 -7.99 13.27 -13.31
CA ASN A 6 -9.43 13.60 -13.19
C ASN A 6 -10.07 13.96 -14.53
N ILE A 7 -9.36 14.65 -15.43
CA ILE A 7 -9.87 14.98 -16.77
C ILE A 7 -10.05 13.72 -17.64
N VAL A 8 -9.17 12.76 -17.53
CA VAL A 8 -9.24 11.51 -18.32
C VAL A 8 -10.23 10.50 -17.72
N GLN A 9 -10.91 10.84 -16.61
CA GLN A 9 -11.90 9.96 -15.95
C GLN A 9 -11.34 8.56 -15.61
N VAL A 10 -10.05 8.49 -15.32
CA VAL A 10 -9.39 7.20 -14.99
C VAL A 10 -10.06 6.50 -13.81
N PRO A 11 -10.48 7.20 -12.74
CA PRO A 11 -11.22 6.56 -11.65
C PRO A 11 -12.54 5.93 -12.09
N ASP A 12 -13.29 6.60 -12.99
CA ASP A 12 -14.58 6.10 -13.48
C ASP A 12 -14.37 4.88 -14.38
N ILE A 13 -13.40 4.92 -15.29
CA ILE A 13 -13.02 3.79 -16.15
C ILE A 13 -12.59 2.57 -15.30
N LEU A 14 -11.78 2.79 -14.27
CA LEU A 14 -11.38 1.72 -13.36
C LEU A 14 -12.56 1.17 -12.56
N ARG A 15 -13.44 2.04 -12.08
CA ARG A 15 -14.66 1.64 -11.37
C ARG A 15 -15.58 0.79 -12.26
N ASP A 16 -15.85 1.24 -13.48
CA ASP A 16 -16.69 0.52 -14.43
C ASP A 16 -16.07 -0.83 -14.83
N PHE A 17 -14.75 -0.87 -15.03
CA PHE A 17 -14.03 -2.12 -15.25
C PHE A 17 -14.15 -3.09 -14.07
N LEU A 18 -14.01 -2.60 -12.84
CA LEU A 18 -14.14 -3.42 -11.64
C LEU A 18 -15.58 -3.91 -11.41
N ILE A 19 -16.58 -3.09 -11.73
CA ILE A 19 -18.00 -3.49 -11.69
C ILE A 19 -18.26 -4.58 -12.72
N ASN A 20 -17.74 -4.44 -13.95
CA ASN A 20 -17.94 -5.42 -15.02
C ASN A 20 -17.34 -6.80 -14.75
N ILE A 21 -16.33 -6.90 -13.89
CA ILE A 21 -15.70 -8.17 -13.47
C ILE A 21 -16.22 -8.68 -12.12
N ASP A 22 -17.36 -8.15 -11.62
CA ASP A 22 -17.88 -8.44 -10.28
C ASP A 22 -16.80 -8.31 -9.19
N ALA A 23 -15.95 -7.28 -9.31
CA ALA A 23 -14.85 -7.08 -8.39
C ALA A 23 -15.38 -6.74 -7.00
N ASN A 24 -15.23 -7.67 -6.11
CA ASN A 24 -15.45 -7.43 -4.68
C ASN A 24 -14.18 -6.81 -4.04
N MET A 25 -14.30 -6.41 -2.79
CA MET A 25 -13.21 -5.85 -1.99
C MET A 25 -11.94 -6.72 -2.05
N ILE A 26 -12.09 -8.05 -2.02
CA ILE A 26 -10.96 -9.00 -2.01
C ILE A 26 -10.20 -8.95 -3.34
N THR A 27 -10.93 -8.99 -4.46
CA THR A 27 -10.36 -8.94 -5.81
C THR A 27 -9.66 -7.60 -6.07
N PHE A 28 -10.28 -6.50 -5.62
CA PHE A 28 -9.68 -5.17 -5.71
C PHE A 28 -8.37 -5.07 -4.93
N LEU A 29 -8.35 -5.52 -3.66
CA LEU A 29 -7.14 -5.51 -2.85
C LEU A 29 -6.02 -6.38 -3.42
N LEU A 30 -6.38 -7.52 -4.04
CA LEU A 30 -5.40 -8.35 -4.75
C LEU A 30 -4.80 -7.61 -5.96
N ALA A 31 -5.63 -6.95 -6.76
CA ALA A 31 -5.17 -6.15 -7.90
C ALA A 31 -4.28 -4.98 -7.45
N VAL A 32 -4.65 -4.30 -6.37
CA VAL A 32 -3.84 -3.24 -5.74
C VAL A 32 -2.48 -3.79 -5.29
N ASN A 33 -2.46 -4.93 -4.59
CA ASN A 33 -1.23 -5.57 -4.16
C ASN A 33 -0.30 -5.87 -5.35
N ILE A 34 -0.83 -6.46 -6.42
CA ILE A 34 -0.03 -6.77 -7.62
C ILE A 34 0.48 -5.49 -8.29
N ALA A 35 -0.37 -4.48 -8.46
CA ALA A 35 0.00 -3.23 -9.12
C ALA A 35 1.10 -2.47 -8.37
N PHE A 36 0.93 -2.28 -7.05
CA PHE A 36 1.92 -1.56 -6.25
C PHE A 36 3.21 -2.37 -6.00
N PHE A 37 3.09 -3.69 -5.89
CA PHE A 37 4.26 -4.57 -5.80
C PHE A 37 5.13 -4.48 -7.05
N ILE A 38 4.52 -4.59 -8.24
CA ILE A 38 5.23 -4.44 -9.52
C ILE A 38 5.78 -3.01 -9.65
N ALA A 39 4.98 -1.98 -9.36
CA ALA A 39 5.46 -0.60 -9.41
C ALA A 39 6.67 -0.39 -8.51
N GLY A 40 6.66 -0.91 -7.28
CA GLY A 40 7.78 -0.81 -6.34
C GLY A 40 9.06 -1.51 -6.81
N MET A 41 8.96 -2.50 -7.70
CA MET A 41 10.13 -3.15 -8.30
C MET A 41 10.84 -2.26 -9.34
N PHE A 42 10.11 -1.39 -10.05
CA PHE A 42 10.57 -0.68 -11.23
C PHE A 42 10.65 0.84 -11.06
N ILE A 43 9.86 1.41 -10.17
CA ILE A 43 9.64 2.86 -10.03
C ILE A 43 10.01 3.25 -8.60
N ASP A 44 10.51 4.48 -8.43
CA ASP A 44 10.74 5.02 -7.09
C ASP A 44 9.43 5.19 -6.31
N PRO A 45 9.46 5.08 -4.97
CA PRO A 45 8.27 5.12 -4.12
C PRO A 45 7.39 6.35 -4.32
N ASN A 46 8.00 7.53 -4.45
CA ASN A 46 7.24 8.77 -4.57
C ASN A 46 6.47 8.83 -5.89
N SER A 47 7.12 8.45 -7.00
CA SER A 47 6.49 8.39 -8.31
C SER A 47 5.39 7.34 -8.36
N ALA A 48 5.61 6.15 -7.78
CA ALA A 48 4.60 5.10 -7.72
C ALA A 48 3.35 5.57 -6.95
N LEU A 49 3.54 6.21 -5.79
CA LEU A 49 2.44 6.78 -5.00
C LEU A 49 1.68 7.86 -5.78
N LEU A 50 2.38 8.82 -6.37
CA LEU A 50 1.76 9.94 -7.10
C LEU A 50 0.98 9.49 -8.34
N ILE A 51 1.38 8.39 -8.97
CA ILE A 51 0.73 7.87 -10.18
C ILE A 51 -0.45 6.96 -9.81
N LEU A 52 -0.28 6.02 -8.88
CA LEU A 52 -1.25 4.96 -8.65
C LEU A 52 -2.29 5.28 -7.56
N VAL A 53 -1.93 6.04 -6.52
CA VAL A 53 -2.88 6.34 -5.43
C VAL A 53 -4.07 7.17 -5.91
N PRO A 54 -3.91 8.29 -6.65
CA PRO A 54 -5.04 9.13 -7.04
C PRO A 54 -6.16 8.41 -7.78
N PRO A 55 -5.91 7.51 -8.74
CA PRO A 55 -6.98 6.78 -9.41
C PRO A 55 -7.57 5.64 -8.58
N LEU A 56 -6.79 5.00 -7.72
CA LEU A 56 -7.23 3.82 -6.97
C LEU A 56 -7.92 4.16 -5.63
N PHE A 57 -7.56 5.28 -5.00
CA PHE A 57 -8.11 5.68 -3.71
C PHE A 57 -9.63 5.93 -3.71
N PRO A 58 -10.22 6.64 -4.70
CA PRO A 58 -11.67 6.79 -4.78
C PRO A 58 -12.40 5.44 -4.93
N VAL A 59 -11.81 4.51 -5.67
CA VAL A 59 -12.36 3.16 -5.84
C VAL A 59 -12.31 2.38 -4.52
N ALA A 60 -11.17 2.44 -3.81
CA ALA A 60 -11.02 1.82 -2.50
C ALA A 60 -12.09 2.30 -1.51
N THR A 61 -12.29 3.63 -1.44
CA THR A 61 -13.31 4.22 -0.55
C THR A 61 -14.73 3.85 -0.96
N SER A 62 -15.03 3.75 -2.25
CA SER A 62 -16.36 3.32 -2.74
C SER A 62 -16.66 1.85 -2.39
N LEU A 63 -15.65 1.02 -2.25
CA LEU A 63 -15.74 -0.37 -1.79
C LEU A 63 -15.76 -0.50 -0.25
N GLY A 64 -15.76 0.62 0.47
CA GLY A 64 -15.80 0.64 1.94
C GLY A 64 -14.45 0.34 2.62
N ILE A 65 -13.34 0.39 1.89
CA ILE A 65 -12.00 0.18 2.45
C ILE A 65 -11.59 1.41 3.25
N ASP A 66 -11.17 1.20 4.49
CA ASP A 66 -10.69 2.28 5.36
C ASP A 66 -9.43 2.94 4.76
N PRO A 67 -9.35 4.29 4.71
CA PRO A 67 -8.21 5.02 4.16
C PRO A 67 -6.85 4.67 4.79
N ILE A 68 -6.83 4.43 6.10
CA ILE A 68 -5.59 4.07 6.82
C ILE A 68 -5.17 2.66 6.43
N HIS A 69 -6.12 1.74 6.32
CA HIS A 69 -5.88 0.38 5.86
C HIS A 69 -5.32 0.36 4.43
N PHE A 70 -5.95 1.09 3.51
CA PHE A 70 -5.47 1.23 2.13
C PHE A 70 -4.05 1.81 2.08
N GLY A 71 -3.79 2.89 2.83
CA GLY A 71 -2.47 3.53 2.89
C GLY A 71 -1.38 2.58 3.40
N LEU A 72 -1.69 1.76 4.42
CA LEU A 72 -0.74 0.77 4.94
C LEU A 72 -0.42 -0.32 3.90
N ILE A 73 -1.44 -0.86 3.22
CA ILE A 73 -1.25 -1.85 2.15
C ILE A 73 -0.34 -1.30 1.05
N VAL A 74 -0.61 -0.09 0.57
CA VAL A 74 0.19 0.57 -0.48
C VAL A 74 1.64 0.74 -0.04
N THR A 75 1.86 1.23 1.19
CA THR A 75 3.20 1.47 1.74
C THR A 75 3.99 0.16 1.87
N LEU A 76 3.36 -0.91 2.37
CA LEU A 76 3.99 -2.22 2.48
C LEU A 76 4.37 -2.79 1.11
N ASN A 77 3.47 -2.71 0.12
CA ASN A 77 3.74 -3.19 -1.23
C ASN A 77 4.96 -2.52 -1.86
N ILE A 78 5.02 -1.19 -1.79
CA ILE A 78 6.14 -0.43 -2.35
C ILE A 78 7.44 -0.80 -1.62
N GLY A 79 7.43 -0.85 -0.28
CA GLY A 79 8.60 -1.25 0.51
C GLY A 79 9.11 -2.65 0.16
N ILE A 80 8.21 -3.61 -0.03
CA ILE A 80 8.58 -4.97 -0.45
C ILE A 80 9.09 -4.96 -1.90
N GLY A 81 8.46 -4.18 -2.78
CA GLY A 81 8.90 -4.02 -4.17
C GLY A 81 10.35 -3.53 -4.27
N MET A 82 10.76 -2.56 -3.45
CA MET A 82 12.11 -1.99 -3.42
C MET A 82 13.21 -3.01 -3.11
N ILE A 83 12.90 -4.08 -2.40
CA ILE A 83 13.84 -5.18 -2.11
C ILE A 83 13.65 -6.38 -3.03
N THR A 84 12.79 -6.28 -4.06
CA THR A 84 12.43 -7.39 -4.93
C THR A 84 13.13 -7.29 -6.28
N PRO A 85 13.79 -8.36 -6.76
CA PRO A 85 14.34 -8.41 -8.11
C PRO A 85 13.23 -8.23 -9.17
N PRO A 86 13.54 -7.69 -10.37
CA PRO A 86 14.91 -7.47 -10.92
C PRO A 86 15.55 -6.12 -10.60
N PHE A 87 14.77 -5.07 -10.25
CA PHE A 87 15.30 -3.71 -10.16
C PHE A 87 15.22 -3.09 -8.77
N GLY A 88 14.70 -3.78 -7.76
CA GLY A 88 14.53 -3.23 -6.41
C GLY A 88 15.67 -2.29 -5.99
N LEU A 89 15.38 -1.00 -5.81
CA LEU A 89 16.40 0.05 -5.59
C LEU A 89 17.31 -0.26 -4.42
N ASP A 90 16.76 -0.82 -3.34
CA ASP A 90 17.52 -1.15 -2.13
C ASP A 90 18.54 -2.27 -2.36
N ILE A 91 18.33 -3.13 -3.36
CA ILE A 91 19.28 -4.18 -3.73
C ILE A 91 20.59 -3.57 -4.24
N PHE A 92 20.50 -2.54 -5.07
CA PHE A 92 21.67 -1.86 -5.61
C PHE A 92 22.38 -1.01 -4.56
N VAL A 93 21.61 -0.36 -3.69
CA VAL A 93 22.16 0.38 -2.53
C VAL A 93 22.92 -0.58 -1.62
N ALA A 94 22.33 -1.71 -1.27
CA ALA A 94 23.01 -2.73 -0.45
C ALA A 94 24.26 -3.30 -1.12
N SER A 95 24.20 -3.55 -2.43
CA SER A 95 25.33 -4.05 -3.22
C SER A 95 26.51 -3.08 -3.17
N SER A 96 26.29 -1.79 -3.38
CA SER A 96 27.33 -0.77 -3.35
C SER A 96 27.85 -0.52 -1.93
N THR A 97 26.99 -0.45 -0.93
CA THR A 97 27.39 -0.19 0.47
C THR A 97 28.20 -1.36 1.06
N LEU A 98 27.80 -2.59 0.77
CA LEU A 98 28.47 -3.79 1.29
C LEU A 98 29.64 -4.26 0.42
N ASN A 99 29.89 -3.61 -0.73
CA ASN A 99 30.87 -4.05 -1.73
C ASN A 99 30.71 -5.54 -2.10
N LYS A 100 29.47 -5.97 -2.32
CA LYS A 100 29.12 -7.35 -2.72
C LYS A 100 28.38 -7.36 -4.05
N PRO A 101 28.58 -8.37 -4.90
CA PRO A 101 27.84 -8.47 -6.15
C PRO A 101 26.34 -8.60 -5.90
N VAL A 102 25.53 -7.95 -6.75
CA VAL A 102 24.05 -7.91 -6.67
C VAL A 102 23.45 -9.31 -6.50
N ILE A 103 23.97 -10.30 -7.22
CA ILE A 103 23.48 -11.69 -7.15
C ILE A 103 23.59 -12.29 -5.75
N LYS A 104 24.63 -11.88 -4.98
CA LYS A 104 24.83 -12.34 -3.61
C LYS A 104 23.83 -11.68 -2.65
N ILE A 105 23.50 -10.42 -2.89
CA ILE A 105 22.45 -9.71 -2.14
C ILE A 105 21.10 -10.38 -2.42
N ILE A 106 20.75 -10.58 -3.69
CA ILE A 106 19.50 -11.24 -4.09
C ILE A 106 19.36 -12.62 -3.42
N SER A 107 20.41 -13.43 -3.41
CA SER A 107 20.35 -14.76 -2.80
C SER A 107 20.09 -14.74 -1.29
N GLY A 108 20.49 -13.67 -0.61
CA GLY A 108 20.24 -13.48 0.83
C GLY A 108 18.86 -12.93 1.17
N ILE A 109 18.18 -12.27 0.23
CA ILE A 109 16.90 -11.60 0.48
C ILE A 109 15.71 -12.57 0.49
N TRP A 110 15.76 -13.70 -0.20
CA TRP A 110 14.63 -14.59 -0.41
C TRP A 110 13.85 -14.98 0.86
N PRO A 111 14.49 -15.39 1.97
CA PRO A 111 13.75 -15.73 3.19
C PRO A 111 12.97 -14.54 3.75
N PHE A 112 13.58 -13.36 3.73
CA PHE A 112 12.94 -12.13 4.20
C PHE A 112 11.79 -11.70 3.28
N LEU A 113 11.95 -11.86 1.97
CA LEU A 113 10.93 -11.54 0.99
C LEU A 113 9.68 -12.41 1.20
N LEU A 114 9.85 -13.71 1.41
CA LEU A 114 8.73 -14.61 1.68
C LEU A 114 7.97 -14.23 2.95
N VAL A 115 8.69 -13.90 4.04
CA VAL A 115 8.07 -13.42 5.27
C VAL A 115 7.31 -12.10 5.05
N ASN A 116 7.89 -11.15 4.33
CA ASN A 116 7.24 -9.88 4.03
C ASN A 116 5.98 -10.04 3.17
N ILE A 117 6.02 -10.92 2.15
CA ILE A 117 4.83 -11.24 1.34
C ILE A 117 3.74 -11.88 2.22
N PHE A 118 4.11 -12.79 3.11
CA PHE A 118 3.15 -13.38 4.04
C PHE A 118 2.52 -12.32 4.95
N VAL A 119 3.31 -11.44 5.54
CA VAL A 119 2.83 -10.32 6.38
C VAL A 119 1.93 -9.40 5.56
N LEU A 120 2.29 -9.07 4.32
CA LEU A 120 1.46 -8.26 3.43
C LEU A 120 0.08 -8.89 3.21
N LEU A 121 0.02 -10.19 2.95
CA LEU A 121 -1.26 -10.89 2.77
C LEU A 121 -2.09 -10.88 4.05
N VAL A 122 -1.47 -11.13 5.21
CA VAL A 122 -2.15 -11.07 6.51
C VAL A 122 -2.72 -9.68 6.76
N VAL A 123 -1.92 -8.63 6.57
CA VAL A 123 -2.37 -7.23 6.75
C VAL A 123 -3.45 -6.87 5.75
N THR A 124 -3.34 -7.28 4.48
CA THR A 124 -4.33 -6.97 3.43
C THR A 124 -5.71 -7.51 3.75
N TYR A 125 -5.80 -8.73 4.28
CA TYR A 125 -7.08 -9.40 4.51
C TYR A 125 -7.59 -9.34 5.95
N ILE A 126 -6.82 -8.76 6.88
CA ILE A 126 -7.20 -8.53 8.27
C ILE A 126 -7.11 -7.03 8.60
N PRO A 127 -8.16 -6.23 8.26
CA PRO A 127 -8.15 -4.76 8.43
C PRO A 127 -7.93 -4.31 9.88
N GLU A 128 -8.29 -5.15 10.84
CA GLU A 128 -8.14 -4.87 12.27
C GLU A 128 -6.67 -4.60 12.65
N ILE A 129 -5.72 -5.26 12.00
CA ILE A 129 -4.28 -5.08 12.26
C ILE A 129 -3.85 -3.64 11.99
N SER A 130 -4.34 -3.06 10.88
CA SER A 130 -3.99 -1.69 10.47
C SER A 130 -4.77 -0.61 11.20
N THR A 131 -6.02 -0.89 11.58
CA THR A 131 -6.93 0.10 12.19
C THR A 131 -6.94 0.05 13.72
N PHE A 132 -6.38 -0.99 14.34
CA PHE A 132 -6.39 -1.16 15.81
C PHE A 132 -5.77 0.03 16.54
N LEU A 133 -4.54 0.39 16.23
CA LEU A 133 -3.82 1.47 16.91
C LEU A 133 -4.45 2.86 16.65
N PRO A 134 -4.79 3.24 15.41
CA PRO A 134 -5.53 4.47 15.12
C PRO A 134 -6.85 4.58 15.89
N ASN A 135 -7.62 3.51 15.96
CA ASN A 135 -8.88 3.49 16.68
C ASN A 135 -8.70 3.63 18.20
N LEU A 136 -7.67 3.01 18.78
CA LEU A 136 -7.31 3.21 20.18
C LEU A 136 -6.98 4.67 20.49
N ILE A 137 -6.16 5.30 19.66
CA ILE A 137 -5.76 6.71 19.82
C ILE A 137 -6.97 7.62 19.70
N LYS A 138 -7.83 7.39 18.70
CA LYS A 138 -9.06 8.16 18.49
C LYS A 138 -10.01 8.07 19.70
N ASN A 139 -10.20 6.88 20.22
CA ASN A 139 -11.03 6.67 21.42
C ASN A 139 -10.43 7.35 22.66
N TRP A 140 -9.11 7.25 22.87
CA TRP A 140 -8.44 7.91 23.98
C TRP A 140 -8.53 9.44 23.89
N LEU A 141 -8.33 10.01 22.71
CA LEU A 141 -8.46 11.45 22.49
C LEU A 141 -9.89 11.93 22.71
N SER A 142 -10.90 11.19 22.24
CA SER A 142 -12.30 11.55 22.45
C SER A 142 -12.66 11.58 23.95
N VAL A 143 -12.24 10.58 24.71
CA VAL A 143 -12.45 10.55 26.17
C VAL A 143 -11.74 11.72 26.85
N LYS A 144 -10.53 12.05 26.45
CA LYS A 144 -9.75 13.15 27.02
C LYS A 144 -10.33 14.53 26.72
N TYR A 145 -10.79 14.76 25.48
CA TYR A 145 -11.32 16.09 25.09
C TYR A 145 -12.78 16.28 25.54
N TYR A 146 -13.67 15.32 25.37
CA TYR A 146 -15.06 15.42 25.81
C TYR A 146 -15.24 15.31 27.34
N GLY A 147 -14.28 14.66 28.03
CA GLY A 147 -14.26 14.65 29.50
C GLY A 147 -13.95 16.00 30.14
N TYR A 148 -13.30 16.93 29.41
CA TYR A 148 -13.04 18.29 29.86
C TYR A 148 -14.25 19.22 29.69
N GLU A 149 -15.05 19.07 28.62
CA GLU A 149 -16.24 19.90 28.39
C GLU A 149 -17.39 19.66 29.39
N LYS A 150 -17.46 18.48 30.00
CA LYS A 150 -18.50 18.18 31.02
C LYS A 150 -18.15 18.64 32.45
N LYS A 151 -16.94 19.18 32.66
CA LYS A 151 -16.49 19.63 34.02
C LYS A 151 -16.42 21.16 34.18
N ASN A 152 -16.74 21.93 33.17
CA ASN A 152 -16.95 23.38 33.21
C ASN A 152 -18.41 23.72 32.85
#